data_dd3e4b416b50f238e696b9deac3cdbd6
#
_entry.id   dd3e4b416b50f238e696b9deac3cdbd6
#
_cell.length_a   1.000
_cell.length_b   1.000
_cell.length_c   1.000
_cell.angle_alpha   90.00
_cell.angle_beta   90.00
_cell.angle_gamma   90.00
#
_symmetry.space_group_name_H-M   'P 1'
#
loop_
_entity.id
_entity.type
_entity.pdbx_description
1 polymer ?
#
loop_
_entity_poly.entity_id
_entity_poly.type
_entity_poly.pdbx_seq_one_letter_code
_entity_poly.pdbx_strand_id
1 'polypeptide(L)'
;MTNAFAFAKPVLLAIGPKVIRIGDNGLACHMKIAINLLLMVEVIAFGEAVALAEKGGVARDVALDAVLKSVAASPVLGYRGPFILEGKMPAVPLADVTLQQKDMMLALNLGRTMGSPVPLAAAANEMMNACRGMGLDSNDFVVAHRVYRRLGGQA
;
A
#
# COMPACT_ATOMS: atom_id res chain seq x y z
N MET A 1 21.18 21.63 15.27
CA MET A 1 20.30 20.50 14.90
C MET A 1 21.03 19.27 14.32
N THR A 2 22.11 19.43 13.55
CA THR A 2 22.95 18.30 13.08
C THR A 2 23.55 17.46 14.19
N ASN A 3 23.83 18.05 15.34
CA ASN A 3 24.48 17.38 16.49
C ASN A 3 23.54 16.34 17.18
N ALA A 4 22.25 16.65 17.29
CA ALA A 4 21.29 15.75 17.94
C ALA A 4 21.03 14.47 17.11
N PHE A 5 20.98 14.61 15.76
CA PHE A 5 20.85 13.45 14.87
C PHE A 5 22.07 12.54 14.95
N ALA A 6 23.28 13.12 14.90
CA ALA A 6 24.53 12.36 15.03
C ALA A 6 24.61 11.61 16.37
N PHE A 7 24.15 12.24 17.45
CA PHE A 7 24.09 11.62 18.80
C PHE A 7 23.08 10.47 18.85
N ALA A 8 21.89 10.63 18.27
CA ALA A 8 20.85 9.61 18.29
C ALA A 8 21.08 8.46 17.28
N LYS A 9 21.84 8.69 16.22
CA LYS A 9 22.00 7.74 15.12
C LYS A 9 22.41 6.32 15.53
N PRO A 10 23.35 6.08 16.48
CA PRO A 10 23.70 4.72 16.90
C PRO A 10 22.52 3.97 17.49
N VAL A 11 21.69 4.64 18.32
CA VAL A 11 20.48 4.06 18.90
C VAL A 11 19.45 3.73 17.82
N LEU A 12 19.25 4.65 16.87
CA LEU A 12 18.32 4.42 15.75
C LEU A 12 18.77 3.24 14.88
N LEU A 13 20.06 3.08 14.63
CA LEU A 13 20.61 1.94 13.88
C LEU A 13 20.44 0.60 14.60
N ALA A 14 20.34 0.60 15.94
CA ALA A 14 20.01 -0.60 16.71
C ALA A 14 18.53 -1.01 16.57
N ILE A 15 17.65 -0.07 16.21
CA ILE A 15 16.22 -0.32 15.98
C ILE A 15 15.96 -0.74 14.53
N GLY A 16 16.70 -0.15 13.56
CA GLY A 16 16.51 -0.44 12.14
C GLY A 16 17.80 -0.23 11.34
N PRO A 17 18.05 -1.06 10.31
CA PRO A 17 19.33 -1.10 9.60
C PRO A 17 19.60 0.14 8.74
N LYS A 18 18.59 0.96 8.48
CA LYS A 18 18.69 2.15 7.62
C LYS A 18 18.10 3.36 8.34
N VAL A 19 18.93 4.39 8.50
CA VAL A 19 18.52 5.66 9.12
C VAL A 19 18.89 6.80 8.19
N ILE A 20 17.89 7.56 7.78
CA ILE A 20 18.04 8.69 6.86
C ILE A 20 17.49 9.94 7.57
N ARG A 21 18.28 11.02 7.56
CA ARG A 21 17.80 12.32 8.01
C ARG A 21 17.10 13.02 6.84
N ILE A 22 15.81 13.32 7.00
CA ILE A 22 15.00 13.97 5.96
C ILE A 22 15.15 15.51 6.00
N GLY A 23 15.35 16.07 7.20
CA GLY A 23 15.46 17.52 7.37
C GLY A 23 15.14 17.95 8.79
N ASP A 24 14.50 19.11 8.95
CA ASP A 24 14.09 19.64 10.23
C ASP A 24 12.90 18.88 10.84
N ASN A 25 12.58 19.16 12.09
CA ASN A 25 11.51 18.48 12.80
C ASN A 25 10.17 18.60 12.05
N GLY A 26 9.47 17.47 11.93
CA GLY A 26 8.20 17.35 11.18
C GLY A 26 8.37 16.85 9.73
N LEU A 27 9.47 17.17 9.05
CA LEU A 27 9.64 16.77 7.63
C LEU A 27 9.70 15.24 7.44
N ALA A 28 10.24 14.51 8.41
CA ALA A 28 10.21 13.05 8.38
C ALA A 28 8.79 12.48 8.45
N CYS A 29 7.87 13.14 9.18
CA CYS A 29 6.46 12.74 9.21
C CYS A 29 5.78 12.98 7.84
N HIS A 30 6.04 14.11 7.20
CA HIS A 30 5.54 14.38 5.85
C HIS A 30 6.06 13.35 4.84
N MET A 31 7.36 13.02 4.91
CA MET A 31 7.95 12.01 4.03
C MET A 31 7.37 10.62 4.29
N LYS A 32 7.13 10.24 5.54
CA LYS A 32 6.47 8.97 5.90
C LYS A 32 5.06 8.90 5.31
N ILE A 33 4.28 9.97 5.38
CA ILE A 33 2.95 10.05 4.77
C ILE A 33 3.04 9.87 3.24
N ALA A 34 3.97 10.55 2.59
CA ALA A 34 4.17 10.43 1.15
C ALA A 34 4.59 9.02 0.71
N ILE A 35 5.48 8.36 1.47
CA ILE A 35 5.89 6.96 1.23
C ILE A 35 4.69 6.02 1.40
N ASN A 36 3.89 6.19 2.45
CA ASN A 36 2.72 5.35 2.68
C ASN A 36 1.65 5.56 1.59
N LEU A 37 1.45 6.80 1.12
CA LEU A 37 0.57 7.07 -0.02
C LEU A 37 1.00 6.26 -1.24
N LEU A 38 2.28 6.34 -1.61
CA LEU A 38 2.82 5.60 -2.76
C LEU A 38 2.61 4.09 -2.58
N LEU A 39 3.00 3.53 -1.43
CA LEU A 39 2.85 2.11 -1.11
C LEU A 39 1.39 1.65 -1.22
N MET A 40 0.45 2.43 -0.69
CA MET A 40 -0.97 2.06 -0.69
C MET A 40 -1.57 2.10 -2.09
N VAL A 41 -1.27 3.17 -2.86
CA VAL A 41 -1.72 3.29 -4.26
C VAL A 41 -1.15 2.14 -5.10
N GLU A 42 0.12 1.80 -4.90
CA GLU A 42 0.78 0.71 -5.61
C GLU A 42 0.10 -0.65 -5.38
N VAL A 43 -0.22 -0.99 -4.12
CA VAL A 43 -0.88 -2.26 -3.79
C VAL A 43 -2.32 -2.31 -4.30
N ILE A 44 -3.05 -1.18 -4.24
CA ILE A 44 -4.40 -1.09 -4.82
C ILE A 44 -4.34 -1.26 -6.34
N ALA A 45 -3.43 -0.56 -7.02
CA ALA A 45 -3.22 -0.69 -8.45
C ALA A 45 -2.78 -2.11 -8.86
N PHE A 46 -1.97 -2.77 -8.04
CA PHE A 46 -1.59 -4.16 -8.25
C PHE A 46 -2.80 -5.10 -8.25
N GLY A 47 -3.68 -4.96 -7.26
CA GLY A 47 -4.93 -5.73 -7.20
C GLY A 47 -5.83 -5.50 -8.42
N GLU A 48 -5.93 -4.25 -8.86
CA GLU A 48 -6.68 -3.86 -10.06
C GLU A 48 -6.08 -4.47 -11.33
N ALA A 49 -4.76 -4.34 -11.52
CA ALA A 49 -4.06 -4.87 -12.69
C ALA A 49 -4.17 -6.39 -12.82
N VAL A 50 -4.02 -7.12 -11.72
CA VAL A 50 -4.18 -8.59 -11.71
C VAL A 50 -5.62 -8.98 -12.01
N ALA A 51 -6.62 -8.32 -11.40
CA ALA A 51 -8.03 -8.58 -11.69
C ALA A 51 -8.40 -8.27 -13.14
N LEU A 52 -7.83 -7.21 -13.72
CA LEU A 52 -8.00 -6.88 -15.14
C LEU A 52 -7.42 -7.96 -16.06
N ALA A 53 -6.21 -8.44 -15.77
CA ALA A 53 -5.58 -9.52 -16.53
C ALA A 53 -6.40 -10.81 -16.46
N GLU A 54 -6.86 -11.20 -15.24
CA GLU A 54 -7.75 -12.36 -15.06
C GLU A 54 -9.04 -12.21 -15.86
N LYS A 55 -9.65 -11.02 -15.89
CA LYS A 55 -10.86 -10.75 -16.68
C LYS A 55 -10.60 -10.87 -18.19
N GLY A 56 -9.39 -10.54 -18.63
CA GLY A 56 -8.91 -10.73 -20.01
C GLY A 56 -8.54 -12.17 -20.36
N GLY A 57 -8.66 -13.12 -19.41
CA GLY A 57 -8.39 -14.55 -19.63
C GLY A 57 -6.97 -15.00 -19.28
N VAL A 58 -6.15 -14.12 -18.70
CA VAL A 58 -4.81 -14.51 -18.19
C VAL A 58 -4.97 -15.28 -16.88
N ALA A 59 -4.33 -16.44 -16.75
CA ALA A 59 -4.34 -17.17 -15.50
C ALA A 59 -3.66 -16.35 -14.38
N ARG A 60 -4.19 -16.45 -13.16
CA ARG A 60 -3.73 -15.63 -12.01
C ARG A 60 -2.25 -15.76 -11.72
N ASP A 61 -1.75 -16.97 -11.71
CA ASP A 61 -0.33 -17.27 -11.49
C ASP A 61 0.56 -16.63 -12.57
N VAL A 62 0.14 -16.70 -13.82
CA VAL A 62 0.84 -16.08 -14.96
C VAL A 62 0.80 -14.54 -14.84
N ALA A 63 -0.36 -13.95 -14.50
CA ALA A 63 -0.48 -12.52 -14.32
C ALA A 63 0.43 -12.00 -13.20
N LEU A 64 0.45 -12.69 -12.05
CA LEU A 64 1.30 -12.34 -10.91
C LEU A 64 2.79 -12.48 -11.25
N ASP A 65 3.19 -13.58 -11.86
CA ASP A 65 4.59 -13.82 -12.25
C ASP A 65 5.07 -12.76 -13.26
N ALA A 66 4.23 -12.42 -14.24
CA ALA A 66 4.55 -11.39 -15.23
C ALA A 66 4.72 -10.01 -14.59
N VAL A 67 3.82 -9.59 -13.70
CA VAL A 67 3.95 -8.30 -12.99
C VAL A 67 5.20 -8.28 -12.12
N LEU A 68 5.45 -9.34 -11.34
CA LEU A 68 6.57 -9.40 -10.40
C LEU A 68 7.94 -9.51 -11.10
N LYS A 69 7.99 -9.90 -12.37
CA LYS A 69 9.20 -9.92 -13.21
C LYS A 69 9.33 -8.69 -14.11
N SER A 70 8.34 -7.82 -14.15
CA SER A 70 8.32 -6.62 -14.98
C SER A 70 9.00 -5.43 -14.29
N VAL A 71 9.09 -4.31 -15.02
CA VAL A 71 9.56 -3.01 -14.49
C VAL A 71 8.61 -2.41 -13.44
N ALA A 72 7.38 -2.92 -13.31
CA ALA A 72 6.43 -2.52 -12.29
C ALA A 72 6.63 -3.27 -10.96
N ALA A 73 7.58 -4.19 -10.88
CA ALA A 73 7.85 -4.95 -9.66
C ALA A 73 8.42 -4.07 -8.55
N SER A 74 7.97 -4.32 -7.33
CA SER A 74 8.55 -3.72 -6.13
C SER A 74 8.58 -4.72 -4.97
N PRO A 75 9.36 -4.44 -3.91
CA PRO A 75 9.39 -5.31 -2.72
C PRO A 75 8.01 -5.50 -2.10
N VAL A 76 7.18 -4.46 -2.07
CA VAL A 76 5.84 -4.54 -1.45
C VAL A 76 4.89 -5.45 -2.24
N LEU A 77 4.99 -5.48 -3.55
CA LEU A 77 4.22 -6.40 -4.40
C LEU A 77 4.74 -7.83 -4.26
N GLY A 78 6.06 -8.00 -4.15
CA GLY A 78 6.70 -9.31 -4.03
C GLY A 78 6.20 -10.10 -2.82
N TYR A 79 6.09 -9.49 -1.65
CA TYR A 79 5.61 -10.19 -0.46
C TYR A 79 4.08 -10.25 -0.31
N ARG A 80 3.31 -9.49 -1.12
CA ARG A 80 1.83 -9.54 -1.14
C ARG A 80 1.27 -10.39 -2.27
N GLY A 81 2.01 -10.58 -3.36
CA GLY A 81 1.62 -11.43 -4.47
C GLY A 81 1.14 -12.83 -4.05
N PRO A 82 1.84 -13.54 -3.14
CA PRO A 82 1.41 -14.85 -2.63
C PRO A 82 -0.01 -14.84 -2.04
N PHE A 83 -0.45 -13.79 -1.37
CA PHE A 83 -1.80 -13.71 -0.79
C PHE A 83 -2.89 -13.67 -1.88
N ILE A 84 -2.60 -13.03 -3.02
CA ILE A 84 -3.48 -13.05 -4.19
C ILE A 84 -3.45 -14.45 -4.83
N LEU A 85 -2.26 -15.04 -5.02
CA LEU A 85 -2.06 -16.32 -5.67
C LEU A 85 -2.82 -17.43 -4.94
N GLU A 86 -2.61 -17.54 -3.65
CA GLU A 86 -3.24 -18.57 -2.81
C GLU A 86 -4.74 -18.29 -2.58
N GLY A 87 -5.20 -17.07 -2.84
CA GLY A 87 -6.55 -16.65 -2.51
C GLY A 87 -6.82 -16.66 -1.01
N LYS A 88 -5.78 -16.61 -0.17
CA LYS A 88 -5.88 -16.59 1.30
C LYS A 88 -5.17 -15.38 1.84
N MET A 89 -5.85 -14.65 2.73
CA MET A 89 -5.21 -13.59 3.50
C MET A 89 -4.53 -14.20 4.73
N PRO A 90 -3.40 -13.65 5.16
CA PRO A 90 -2.71 -14.11 6.37
C PRO A 90 -3.62 -13.92 7.60
N ALA A 91 -3.52 -14.82 8.57
CA ALA A 91 -4.27 -14.73 9.83
C ALA A 91 -3.91 -13.43 10.60
N VAL A 92 -2.65 -13.01 10.51
CA VAL A 92 -2.18 -11.71 10.99
C VAL A 92 -1.76 -10.91 9.77
N PRO A 93 -2.52 -9.88 9.37
CA PRO A 93 -2.19 -9.07 8.22
C PRO A 93 -0.89 -8.29 8.43
N LEU A 94 -0.12 -8.06 7.37
CA LEU A 94 1.02 -7.15 7.42
C LEU A 94 0.56 -5.71 7.68
N ALA A 95 -0.58 -5.36 7.09
CA ALA A 95 -1.33 -4.15 7.39
C ALA A 95 -2.77 -4.37 6.92
N ASP A 96 -3.74 -4.24 7.83
CA ASP A 96 -5.14 -4.41 7.49
C ASP A 96 -5.74 -3.18 6.79
N VAL A 97 -6.93 -3.35 6.22
CA VAL A 97 -7.67 -2.30 5.51
C VAL A 97 -7.89 -1.07 6.41
N THR A 98 -8.27 -1.26 7.67
CA THR A 98 -8.54 -0.16 8.60
C THR A 98 -7.29 0.65 8.91
N LEU A 99 -6.17 -0.03 9.17
CA LEU A 99 -4.88 0.62 9.46
C LEU A 99 -4.38 1.42 8.25
N GLN A 100 -4.46 0.83 7.05
CA GLN A 100 -4.02 1.51 5.84
C GLN A 100 -4.93 2.66 5.46
N GLN A 101 -6.24 2.53 5.64
CA GLN A 101 -7.16 3.65 5.41
C GLN A 101 -6.88 4.83 6.33
N LYS A 102 -6.55 4.59 7.60
CA LYS A 102 -6.12 5.66 8.51
C LYS A 102 -4.92 6.44 7.93
N ASP A 103 -3.92 5.75 7.40
CA ASP A 103 -2.73 6.39 6.81
C ASP A 103 -3.07 7.12 5.49
N MET A 104 -4.00 6.58 4.69
CA MET A 104 -4.52 7.27 3.50
C MET A 104 -5.22 8.58 3.87
N MET A 105 -6.04 8.57 4.92
CA MET A 105 -6.69 9.78 5.42
C MET A 105 -5.69 10.84 5.89
N LEU A 106 -4.55 10.44 6.46
CA LEU A 106 -3.47 11.39 6.77
C LEU A 106 -2.92 12.05 5.50
N ALA A 107 -2.74 11.29 4.41
CA ALA A 107 -2.28 11.84 3.13
C ALA A 107 -3.29 12.80 2.52
N LEU A 108 -4.58 12.46 2.52
CA LEU A 108 -5.66 13.32 2.05
C LEU A 108 -5.75 14.63 2.84
N ASN A 109 -5.66 14.55 4.18
CA ASN A 109 -5.68 15.72 5.05
C ASN A 109 -4.44 16.61 4.86
N LEU A 110 -3.25 16.01 4.72
CA LEU A 110 -2.02 16.76 4.46
C LEU A 110 -2.11 17.47 3.11
N GLY A 111 -2.57 16.79 2.06
CA GLY A 111 -2.78 17.37 0.73
C GLY A 111 -3.73 18.57 0.79
N ARG A 112 -4.87 18.43 1.49
CA ARG A 112 -5.82 19.53 1.71
C ARG A 112 -5.18 20.72 2.44
N THR A 113 -4.44 20.44 3.51
CA THR A 113 -3.80 21.50 4.33
C THR A 113 -2.75 22.26 3.55
N MET A 114 -2.00 21.58 2.69
CA MET A 114 -0.89 22.16 1.91
C MET A 114 -1.31 22.64 0.52
N GLY A 115 -2.56 22.44 0.12
CA GLY A 115 -3.02 22.76 -1.24
C GLY A 115 -2.39 21.87 -2.32
N SER A 116 -1.94 20.66 -1.95
CA SER A 116 -1.35 19.69 -2.88
C SER A 116 -2.40 18.68 -3.34
N PRO A 117 -2.68 18.54 -4.64
CA PRO A 117 -3.65 17.56 -5.12
C PRO A 117 -3.12 16.12 -4.95
N VAL A 118 -3.96 15.23 -4.45
CA VAL A 118 -3.65 13.81 -4.22
C VAL A 118 -4.77 12.90 -4.77
N PRO A 119 -5.09 12.98 -6.09
CA PRO A 119 -6.23 12.27 -6.68
C PRO A 119 -6.10 10.75 -6.60
N LEU A 120 -4.89 10.19 -6.73
CA LEU A 120 -4.68 8.74 -6.62
C LEU A 120 -4.96 8.24 -5.19
N ALA A 121 -4.60 9.02 -4.17
CA ALA A 121 -4.93 8.71 -2.79
C ALA A 121 -6.45 8.69 -2.56
N ALA A 122 -7.18 9.64 -3.16
CA ALA A 122 -8.64 9.68 -3.07
C ALA A 122 -9.27 8.45 -3.72
N ALA A 123 -8.85 8.09 -4.93
CA ALA A 123 -9.34 6.89 -5.63
C ALA A 123 -9.03 5.61 -4.84
N ALA A 124 -7.81 5.47 -4.32
CA ALA A 124 -7.43 4.31 -3.50
C ALA A 124 -8.22 4.24 -2.19
N ASN A 125 -8.54 5.39 -1.57
CA ASN A 125 -9.39 5.43 -0.38
C ASN A 125 -10.80 4.90 -0.65
N GLU A 126 -11.38 5.20 -1.83
CA GLU A 126 -12.70 4.65 -2.20
C GLU A 126 -12.66 3.13 -2.34
N MET A 127 -11.55 2.55 -2.80
CA MET A 127 -11.39 1.10 -2.81
C MET A 127 -11.28 0.52 -1.40
N MET A 128 -10.66 1.22 -0.44
CA MET A 128 -10.70 0.85 0.98
C MET A 128 -12.14 0.89 1.53
N ASN A 129 -12.92 1.90 1.18
CA ASN A 129 -14.35 1.97 1.53
C ASN A 129 -15.11 0.77 0.97
N ALA A 130 -14.85 0.36 -0.27
CA ALA A 130 -15.46 -0.83 -0.86
C ALA A 130 -15.06 -2.12 -0.13
N CYS A 131 -13.79 -2.27 0.26
CA CYS A 131 -13.33 -3.38 1.09
C CYS A 131 -14.11 -3.45 2.41
N ARG A 132 -14.26 -2.32 3.10
CA ARG A 132 -14.99 -2.22 4.36
C ARG A 132 -16.49 -2.53 4.20
N GLY A 133 -17.10 -2.00 3.14
CA GLY A 133 -18.49 -2.31 2.80
C GLY A 133 -18.75 -3.79 2.54
N MET A 134 -17.70 -4.56 2.25
CA MET A 134 -17.75 -6.02 2.09
C MET A 134 -17.31 -6.80 3.34
N GLY A 135 -17.06 -6.13 4.47
CA GLY A 135 -16.64 -6.75 5.73
C GLY A 135 -15.21 -7.29 5.71
N LEU A 136 -14.33 -6.66 4.92
CA LEU A 136 -12.93 -7.10 4.77
C LEU A 136 -11.94 -6.26 5.60
N ASP A 137 -12.43 -5.55 6.61
CA ASP A 137 -11.69 -4.57 7.43
C ASP A 137 -10.40 -5.12 8.05
N SER A 138 -10.46 -6.34 8.54
CA SER A 138 -9.35 -7.02 9.24
C SER A 138 -8.42 -7.80 8.33
N ASN A 139 -8.66 -7.83 7.02
CA ASN A 139 -7.77 -8.48 6.07
C ASN A 139 -6.61 -7.57 5.68
N ASP A 140 -5.48 -8.15 5.24
CA ASP A 140 -4.45 -7.38 4.56
C ASP A 140 -5.06 -6.62 3.39
N PHE A 141 -4.70 -5.35 3.23
CA PHE A 141 -5.39 -4.48 2.27
C PHE A 141 -5.19 -4.85 0.79
N VAL A 142 -4.29 -5.79 0.49
CA VAL A 142 -4.19 -6.42 -0.84
C VAL A 142 -5.47 -7.20 -1.20
N VAL A 143 -6.33 -7.45 -0.22
CA VAL A 143 -7.68 -8.01 -0.42
C VAL A 143 -8.54 -7.20 -1.38
N ALA A 144 -8.19 -5.95 -1.66
CA ALA A 144 -8.81 -5.13 -2.70
C ALA A 144 -8.87 -5.84 -4.07
N HIS A 145 -7.92 -6.73 -4.37
CA HIS A 145 -8.00 -7.60 -5.56
C HIS A 145 -9.33 -8.37 -5.64
N ARG A 146 -9.86 -8.89 -4.53
CA ARG A 146 -11.16 -9.58 -4.49
C ARG A 146 -12.32 -8.64 -4.80
N VAL A 147 -12.21 -7.40 -4.34
CA VAL A 147 -13.23 -6.36 -4.60
C VAL A 147 -13.28 -6.05 -6.09
N TYR A 148 -12.13 -5.83 -6.73
CA TYR A 148 -12.05 -5.61 -8.17
C TYR A 148 -12.63 -6.78 -8.98
N ARG A 149 -12.28 -8.01 -8.62
CA ARG A 149 -12.85 -9.21 -9.25
C ARG A 149 -14.38 -9.23 -9.15
N ARG A 150 -14.91 -8.99 -7.94
CA ARG A 150 -16.36 -9.00 -7.70
C ARG A 150 -17.08 -7.89 -8.47
N LEU A 151 -16.54 -6.68 -8.48
CA LEU A 151 -17.10 -5.57 -9.26
C LEU A 151 -17.02 -5.84 -10.76
N GLY A 152 -16.00 -6.57 -11.22
CA GLY A 152 -15.85 -7.06 -12.59
C GLY A 152 -16.73 -8.27 -12.94
N GLY A 153 -17.56 -8.77 -12.02
CA GLY A 153 -18.42 -9.95 -12.25
C GLY A 153 -17.64 -11.28 -12.34
N GLN A 154 -16.46 -11.36 -11.70
CA GLN A 154 -15.68 -12.59 -11.60
C GLN A 154 -15.99 -13.27 -10.25
N ALA A 155 -16.23 -14.55 -10.27
CA ALA A 155 -16.47 -15.36 -9.06
C ALA A 155 -15.19 -15.53 -8.21
#